data_c18548aedb9dcc6410d731474ef29280
#
_entry.id   c18548aedb9dcc6410d731474ef29280
#
_cell.length_a   1.000
_cell.length_b   1.000
_cell.length_c   1.000
_cell.angle_alpha   90.00
_cell.angle_beta   90.00
_cell.angle_gamma   90.00
#
_symmetry.space_group_name_H-M   'P 1'
#
loop_
_entity.id
_entity.type
_entity.pdbx_description
1 polymer ?
#
loop_
_entity_poly.entity_id
_entity_poly.type
_entity_poly.pdbx_seq_one_letter_code
_entity_poly.pdbx_strand_id
1 'polypeptide(L)'
;SVTVTALDKSAYTGSTAPDLSSPKADKDYKVEGLVGADTLSGTVTLTYEQTPDMSKAGEIAINITGTLSNDNYEITYVSGTLTVSKQSSSDGGSSSGGSGGGGGSSSGGSGNNDNTNQPKEKPQAPVTGETKPIQPDKNGNAAVDNSSVQSAIDKAKQDAKKNGTTENGIAVTVPITSAAGQTSFNVTIKAQTLDLLVKENVRQFTVAIDHLVSVNIGLDTLKQLDAASAGGDIILRANKVDALRSTEAKVAIETRPAYDLSLVYL
;
A
#
# COMPACT_ATOMS: atom_id res chain seq x y z
N SER A 1 25.91 10.64 -5.74
CA SER A 1 25.25 9.77 -6.74
C SER A 1 23.73 9.93 -6.64
N VAL A 2 23.06 9.76 -7.76
CA VAL A 2 21.60 9.75 -7.88
C VAL A 2 21.17 8.38 -8.36
N THR A 3 20.13 7.83 -7.75
CA THR A 3 19.53 6.56 -8.17
C THR A 3 18.18 6.82 -8.83
N VAL A 4 17.97 6.26 -10.02
CA VAL A 4 16.72 6.32 -10.77
C VAL A 4 16.16 4.90 -10.84
N THR A 5 15.08 4.65 -10.11
CA THR A 5 14.48 3.32 -9.94
C THR A 5 13.16 3.23 -10.68
N ALA A 6 13.00 2.24 -11.56
CA ALA A 6 11.69 1.92 -12.14
C ALA A 6 10.76 1.40 -11.03
N LEU A 7 9.53 1.90 -11.00
CA LEU A 7 8.53 1.44 -10.02
C LEU A 7 7.93 0.11 -10.45
N ASP A 8 7.72 -0.77 -9.46
CA ASP A 8 7.03 -2.04 -9.67
C ASP A 8 5.59 -1.81 -10.13
N LYS A 9 5.13 -2.67 -11.04
CA LYS A 9 3.76 -2.67 -11.56
C LYS A 9 3.11 -4.03 -11.37
N SER A 10 1.79 -4.02 -11.30
CA SER A 10 1.00 -5.25 -11.21
C SER A 10 -0.10 -5.26 -12.27
N ALA A 11 -0.42 -6.46 -12.76
CA ALA A 11 -1.49 -6.71 -13.70
C ALA A 11 -2.08 -8.10 -13.49
N TYR A 12 -3.23 -8.38 -14.09
CA TYR A 12 -3.84 -9.71 -14.06
C TYR A 12 -3.71 -10.42 -15.40
N THR A 13 -3.72 -11.75 -15.35
CA THR A 13 -3.81 -12.56 -16.58
C THR A 13 -5.05 -12.16 -17.37
N GLY A 14 -4.89 -12.03 -18.68
CA GLY A 14 -5.95 -11.58 -19.59
C GLY A 14 -6.15 -10.06 -19.68
N SER A 15 -5.47 -9.27 -18.85
CA SER A 15 -5.46 -7.82 -18.98
C SER A 15 -4.39 -7.35 -19.99
N THR A 16 -4.43 -6.08 -20.35
CA THR A 16 -3.35 -5.45 -21.12
C THR A 16 -2.17 -5.15 -20.20
N ALA A 17 -0.95 -5.38 -20.69
CA ALA A 17 0.26 -4.98 -19.96
C ALA A 17 0.27 -3.46 -19.75
N PRO A 18 0.76 -2.96 -18.60
CA PRO A 18 0.91 -1.53 -18.35
C PRO A 18 1.73 -0.84 -19.45
N ASP A 19 1.24 0.30 -19.92
CA ASP A 19 1.95 1.08 -20.92
C ASP A 19 3.19 1.77 -20.31
N LEU A 20 4.36 1.56 -20.92
CA LEU A 20 5.63 2.14 -20.52
C LEU A 20 6.15 3.19 -21.51
N SER A 21 5.39 3.54 -22.54
CA SER A 21 5.83 4.38 -23.65
C SER A 21 6.11 5.84 -23.29
N SER A 22 5.48 6.34 -22.22
CA SER A 22 5.58 7.74 -21.77
C SER A 22 5.78 7.81 -20.25
N PRO A 23 6.96 7.37 -19.75
CA PRO A 23 7.20 7.27 -18.33
C PRO A 23 7.22 8.64 -17.65
N LYS A 24 6.60 8.73 -16.47
CA LYS A 24 6.51 9.94 -15.65
C LYS A 24 7.20 9.71 -14.31
N ALA A 25 7.93 10.70 -13.84
CA ALA A 25 8.50 10.70 -12.50
C ALA A 25 7.39 10.56 -11.46
N ASP A 26 7.68 9.87 -10.36
CA ASP A 26 6.82 9.56 -9.21
C ASP A 26 5.61 8.64 -9.53
N LYS A 27 5.41 8.30 -10.80
CA LYS A 27 4.37 7.38 -11.25
C LYS A 27 4.94 6.08 -11.86
N ASP A 28 5.99 6.19 -12.63
CA ASP A 28 6.58 5.08 -13.37
C ASP A 28 8.03 4.83 -12.97
N TYR A 29 8.71 5.85 -12.47
CA TYR A 29 10.06 5.77 -11.90
C TYR A 29 10.23 6.81 -10.79
N LYS A 30 11.19 6.56 -9.90
CA LYS A 30 11.57 7.47 -8.80
C LYS A 30 13.01 7.90 -8.96
N VAL A 31 13.29 9.15 -8.61
CA VAL A 31 14.65 9.72 -8.57
C VAL A 31 14.99 10.02 -7.11
N GLU A 32 16.11 9.48 -6.64
CA GLU A 32 16.58 9.68 -5.27
C GLU A 32 18.04 10.11 -5.26
N GLY A 33 18.41 10.96 -4.31
CA GLY A 33 19.78 11.43 -4.10
C GLY A 33 20.12 12.80 -4.70
N LEU A 34 19.12 13.51 -5.26
CA LEU A 34 19.30 14.93 -5.61
C LEU A 34 19.38 15.79 -4.36
N VAL A 35 20.17 16.85 -4.39
CA VAL A 35 20.37 17.79 -3.27
C VAL A 35 19.78 19.14 -3.62
N GLY A 36 19.01 19.71 -2.68
CA GLY A 36 18.42 21.05 -2.81
C GLY A 36 17.44 21.16 -3.96
N ALA A 37 17.58 22.17 -4.79
CA ALA A 37 16.75 22.42 -5.96
C ALA A 37 17.35 21.87 -7.27
N ASP A 38 18.34 20.97 -7.17
CA ASP A 38 18.98 20.40 -8.34
C ASP A 38 17.99 19.55 -9.15
N THR A 39 18.13 19.62 -10.47
CA THR A 39 17.29 18.88 -11.41
C THR A 39 18.17 18.09 -12.37
N LEU A 40 17.62 17.00 -12.90
CA LEU A 40 18.24 16.26 -13.99
C LEU A 40 17.65 16.71 -15.34
N SER A 41 18.52 16.84 -16.34
CA SER A 41 18.13 17.05 -17.72
C SER A 41 18.21 15.74 -18.48
N GLY A 42 17.36 15.54 -19.49
CA GLY A 42 17.35 14.33 -20.30
C GLY A 42 16.03 13.56 -20.22
N THR A 43 16.06 12.30 -20.62
CA THR A 43 14.88 11.44 -20.74
C THR A 43 15.08 10.11 -20.04
N VAL A 44 13.99 9.50 -19.58
CA VAL A 44 13.92 8.13 -19.09
C VAL A 44 13.16 7.28 -20.08
N THR A 45 13.63 6.08 -20.30
CA THR A 45 12.95 5.05 -21.10
C THR A 45 12.75 3.81 -20.24
N LEU A 46 11.52 3.30 -20.22
CA LEU A 46 11.17 2.04 -19.60
C LEU A 46 10.82 1.01 -20.67
N THR A 47 11.29 -0.20 -20.49
CA THR A 47 10.99 -1.32 -21.39
C THR A 47 10.83 -2.60 -20.59
N TYR A 48 9.99 -3.51 -21.03
CA TYR A 48 10.00 -4.86 -20.50
C TYR A 48 11.21 -5.62 -21.01
N GLU A 49 11.82 -6.47 -20.15
CA GLU A 49 12.93 -7.34 -20.54
C GLU A 49 12.54 -8.26 -21.71
N GLN A 50 11.27 -8.69 -21.72
CA GLN A 50 10.66 -9.44 -22.80
C GLN A 50 9.18 -9.04 -22.91
N THR A 51 8.57 -9.27 -24.07
CA THR A 51 7.14 -9.00 -24.26
C THR A 51 6.34 -9.76 -23.20
N PRO A 52 5.53 -9.08 -22.35
CA PRO A 52 4.77 -9.73 -21.31
C PRO A 52 3.76 -10.74 -21.85
N ASP A 53 3.90 -12.01 -21.44
CA ASP A 53 2.87 -13.02 -21.70
C ASP A 53 1.74 -12.87 -20.66
N MET A 54 0.76 -12.04 -20.98
CA MET A 54 -0.36 -11.76 -20.08
C MET A 54 -1.34 -12.94 -19.95
N SER A 55 -1.10 -14.06 -20.62
CA SER A 55 -1.90 -15.29 -20.43
C SER A 55 -1.48 -16.10 -19.20
N LYS A 56 -0.32 -15.81 -18.64
CA LYS A 56 0.29 -16.56 -17.53
C LYS A 56 0.66 -15.62 -16.37
N ALA A 57 0.48 -16.12 -15.15
CA ALA A 57 1.04 -15.45 -13.98
C ALA A 57 2.57 -15.59 -13.97
N GLY A 58 3.27 -14.53 -13.57
CA GLY A 58 4.74 -14.51 -13.52
C GLY A 58 5.27 -13.11 -13.25
N GLU A 59 6.58 -13.01 -13.19
CA GLU A 59 7.28 -11.74 -13.02
C GLU A 59 8.12 -11.45 -14.27
N ILE A 60 8.18 -10.18 -14.65
CA ILE A 60 8.92 -9.68 -15.81
C ILE A 60 9.63 -8.42 -15.38
N ALA A 61 10.95 -8.33 -15.61
CA ALA A 61 11.69 -7.13 -15.28
C ALA A 61 11.26 -5.93 -16.14
N ILE A 62 11.16 -4.77 -15.48
CA ILE A 62 11.00 -3.48 -16.13
C ILE A 62 12.36 -2.82 -16.15
N ASN A 63 13.02 -2.88 -17.28
CA ASN A 63 14.32 -2.23 -17.48
C ASN A 63 14.13 -0.73 -17.58
N ILE A 64 15.06 -0.01 -16.96
CA ILE A 64 15.12 1.45 -17.02
C ILE A 64 16.45 1.87 -17.60
N THR A 65 16.41 2.76 -18.56
CA THR A 65 17.56 3.42 -19.18
C THR A 65 17.24 4.90 -19.38
N GLY A 66 18.23 5.70 -19.69
CA GLY A 66 17.97 7.10 -19.98
C GLY A 66 19.21 7.89 -20.31
N THR A 67 19.00 9.16 -20.61
CA THR A 67 20.03 10.16 -20.87
C THR A 67 20.07 11.22 -19.80
N LEU A 68 19.53 10.91 -18.61
CA LEU A 68 19.55 11.86 -17.51
C LEU A 68 20.98 12.26 -17.16
N SER A 69 21.21 13.55 -16.98
CA SER A 69 22.52 14.10 -16.66
C SER A 69 22.42 15.34 -15.76
N ASN A 70 23.42 15.49 -14.94
CA ASN A 70 23.76 16.69 -14.20
C ASN A 70 25.23 16.55 -13.80
N ASP A 71 26.05 17.58 -14.01
CA ASP A 71 27.52 17.54 -13.85
C ASP A 71 27.97 17.21 -12.42
N ASN A 72 27.08 17.38 -11.44
CA ASN A 72 27.36 17.11 -10.03
C ASN A 72 27.05 15.68 -9.59
N TYR A 73 26.45 14.84 -10.47
CA TYR A 73 25.94 13.53 -10.07
C TYR A 73 26.35 12.41 -11.01
N GLU A 74 26.72 11.30 -10.40
CA GLU A 74 26.77 10.00 -11.07
C GLU A 74 25.38 9.37 -10.98
N ILE A 75 24.81 8.92 -12.10
CA ILE A 75 23.45 8.41 -12.17
C ILE A 75 23.45 6.88 -12.33
N THR A 76 22.74 6.21 -11.42
CA THR A 76 22.56 4.76 -11.44
C THR A 76 21.10 4.44 -11.75
N TYR A 77 20.85 3.50 -12.67
CA TYR A 77 19.51 3.03 -13.01
C TYR A 77 19.25 1.66 -12.37
N VAL A 78 18.07 1.51 -11.74
CA VAL A 78 17.64 0.27 -11.06
C VAL A 78 16.31 -0.18 -11.66
N SER A 79 16.28 -1.42 -12.16
CA SER A 79 15.07 -2.03 -12.75
C SER A 79 13.99 -2.27 -11.71
N GLY A 80 12.73 -2.20 -12.15
CA GLY A 80 11.56 -2.64 -11.39
C GLY A 80 11.03 -3.97 -11.93
N THR A 81 9.85 -4.37 -11.46
CA THR A 81 9.22 -5.65 -11.82
C THR A 81 7.75 -5.45 -12.17
N LEU A 82 7.29 -6.06 -13.27
CA LEU A 82 5.86 -6.30 -13.52
C LEU A 82 5.49 -7.66 -12.93
N THR A 83 4.57 -7.69 -11.99
CA THR A 83 3.98 -8.92 -11.46
C THR A 83 2.62 -9.15 -12.12
N VAL A 84 2.50 -10.24 -12.90
CA VAL A 84 1.23 -10.69 -13.49
C VAL A 84 0.64 -11.78 -12.60
N SER A 85 -0.53 -11.53 -12.02
CA SER A 85 -1.26 -12.45 -11.15
C SER A 85 -2.39 -13.15 -11.90
N LYS A 86 -2.75 -14.37 -11.52
CA LYS A 86 -3.94 -15.03 -12.09
C LYS A 86 -5.20 -14.26 -11.72
N GLN A 87 -6.04 -14.01 -12.71
CA GLN A 87 -7.40 -13.60 -12.45
C GLN A 87 -8.20 -14.83 -12.06
N SER A 88 -8.68 -14.91 -10.81
CA SER A 88 -9.57 -16.00 -10.38
C SER A 88 -10.91 -15.85 -11.13
N SER A 89 -11.14 -16.71 -12.11
CA SER A 89 -12.46 -16.87 -12.70
C SER A 89 -13.34 -17.59 -11.69
N SER A 90 -14.28 -16.91 -11.07
CA SER A 90 -15.39 -17.52 -10.36
C SER A 90 -16.35 -18.09 -11.41
N ASP A 91 -16.09 -19.32 -11.85
CA ASP A 91 -17.09 -20.09 -12.59
C ASP A 91 -18.20 -20.45 -11.59
N GLY A 92 -19.30 -19.75 -11.71
CA GLY A 92 -20.59 -20.12 -11.12
C GLY A 92 -21.17 -21.33 -11.83
N GLY A 93 -20.65 -22.51 -11.51
CA GLY A 93 -21.19 -23.79 -11.93
C GLY A 93 -22.18 -24.32 -10.91
N SER A 94 -23.46 -23.94 -11.04
CA SER A 94 -24.57 -24.71 -10.48
C SER A 94 -24.63 -26.04 -11.17
N SER A 95 -24.39 -27.16 -10.47
CA SER A 95 -24.88 -28.46 -10.91
C SER A 95 -25.31 -29.31 -9.71
N SER A 96 -26.57 -29.51 -9.67
CA SER A 96 -27.32 -30.46 -8.87
C SER A 96 -26.99 -31.91 -9.23
N GLY A 97 -26.86 -32.79 -8.23
CA GLY A 97 -27.44 -34.12 -8.18
C GLY A 97 -26.69 -35.23 -8.85
N GLY A 98 -26.42 -36.31 -8.08
CA GLY A 98 -26.20 -37.63 -8.60
C GLY A 98 -25.46 -38.56 -7.61
N SER A 99 -26.25 -39.35 -6.88
CA SER A 99 -25.85 -40.52 -6.08
C SER A 99 -25.12 -41.57 -6.91
N GLY A 100 -24.22 -42.33 -6.28
CA GLY A 100 -23.82 -43.62 -6.79
C GLY A 100 -22.52 -44.13 -6.20
N GLY A 101 -22.63 -45.07 -5.30
CA GLY A 101 -21.74 -45.85 -4.51
C GLY A 101 -20.68 -46.67 -5.22
N GLY A 102 -19.80 -47.26 -4.41
CA GLY A 102 -19.02 -48.45 -4.77
C GLY A 102 -17.57 -48.40 -4.36
N GLY A 103 -17.27 -49.07 -3.32
CA GLY A 103 -16.12 -49.58 -2.67
C GLY A 103 -14.87 -49.99 -3.48
N GLY A 104 -13.78 -50.13 -2.76
CA GLY A 104 -12.58 -50.83 -3.20
C GLY A 104 -11.34 -50.40 -2.40
N SER A 105 -10.98 -51.23 -1.42
CA SER A 105 -9.70 -51.21 -0.69
C SER A 105 -8.48 -51.47 -1.61
N SER A 106 -7.33 -50.85 -1.36
CA SER A 106 -6.16 -51.48 -0.76
C SER A 106 -4.87 -50.71 -0.95
N SER A 107 -4.22 -50.52 0.18
CA SER A 107 -2.79 -50.70 0.50
C SER A 107 -1.68 -50.04 -0.30
N GLY A 108 -0.90 -49.29 0.44
CA GLY A 108 0.56 -49.43 0.53
C GLY A 108 1.37 -48.45 -0.26
N GLY A 109 2.15 -47.67 0.44
CA GLY A 109 3.27 -46.99 -0.14
C GLY A 109 3.73 -45.78 0.67
N SER A 110 4.52 -46.06 1.72
CA SER A 110 5.35 -45.09 2.41
C SER A 110 6.26 -44.37 1.44
N GLY A 111 6.21 -43.06 1.42
CA GLY A 111 7.15 -42.21 0.71
C GLY A 111 7.11 -40.84 1.32
N ASN A 112 7.89 -40.64 2.40
CA ASN A 112 8.28 -39.32 2.87
C ASN A 112 8.97 -38.62 1.74
N ASN A 113 8.37 -37.57 1.20
CA ASN A 113 9.06 -36.46 0.55
C ASN A 113 8.56 -35.19 1.16
N ASP A 114 9.19 -34.84 2.27
CA ASP A 114 9.20 -33.50 2.84
C ASP A 114 9.97 -32.59 1.87
N ASN A 115 9.29 -32.04 0.89
CA ASN A 115 9.82 -30.97 0.06
C ASN A 115 9.10 -29.68 0.41
N THR A 116 9.39 -29.16 1.60
CA THR A 116 9.01 -27.81 2.04
C THR A 116 9.93 -26.78 1.41
N ASN A 117 9.89 -26.65 0.09
CA ASN A 117 10.42 -25.52 -0.63
C ASN A 117 9.30 -24.90 -1.49
N GLN A 118 8.22 -24.52 -0.83
CA GLN A 118 7.28 -23.58 -1.42
C GLN A 118 7.88 -22.19 -1.21
N PRO A 119 8.12 -21.40 -2.28
CA PRO A 119 8.49 -20.00 -2.12
C PRO A 119 7.39 -19.34 -1.29
N LYS A 120 7.75 -18.73 -0.16
CA LYS A 120 6.82 -17.87 0.57
C LYS A 120 6.37 -16.79 -0.41
N GLU A 121 5.12 -16.86 -0.84
CA GLU A 121 4.52 -15.81 -1.64
C GLU A 121 4.77 -14.47 -0.94
N LYS A 122 5.38 -13.54 -1.67
CA LYS A 122 5.55 -12.16 -1.20
C LYS A 122 4.16 -11.64 -0.86
N PRO A 123 3.92 -11.08 0.34
CA PRO A 123 2.60 -10.61 0.73
C PRO A 123 2.08 -9.62 -0.30
N GLN A 124 1.01 -9.97 -0.99
CA GLN A 124 0.35 -9.05 -1.91
C GLN A 124 -0.30 -7.91 -1.14
N ALA A 125 -0.31 -6.71 -1.72
CA ALA A 125 -0.89 -5.54 -1.10
C ALA A 125 -2.40 -5.75 -0.83
N PRO A 126 -2.92 -5.33 0.33
CA PRO A 126 -4.34 -5.42 0.64
C PRO A 126 -5.15 -4.52 -0.29
N VAL A 127 -6.41 -4.91 -0.55
CA VAL A 127 -7.35 -4.06 -1.31
C VAL A 127 -7.80 -2.90 -0.44
N THR A 128 -7.60 -1.68 -0.93
CA THR A 128 -7.85 -0.47 -0.17
C THR A 128 -9.24 0.11 -0.44
N GLY A 129 -10.02 0.32 0.64
CA GLY A 129 -11.17 1.20 0.64
C GLY A 129 -10.80 2.55 1.20
N GLU A 130 -11.39 3.59 0.66
CA GLU A 130 -11.13 4.98 1.07
C GLU A 130 -12.40 5.63 1.57
N THR A 131 -12.32 6.35 2.69
CA THR A 131 -13.42 7.19 3.18
C THR A 131 -13.50 8.49 2.37
N LYS A 132 -14.58 9.22 2.52
CA LYS A 132 -14.60 10.59 2.03
C LYS A 132 -13.56 11.42 2.81
N PRO A 133 -12.89 12.40 2.16
CA PRO A 133 -11.96 13.29 2.83
C PRO A 133 -12.62 14.03 4.00
N ILE A 134 -11.92 14.08 5.14
CA ILE A 134 -12.36 14.79 6.34
C ILE A 134 -11.64 16.14 6.37
N GLN A 135 -12.39 17.23 6.51
CA GLN A 135 -11.82 18.55 6.70
C GLN A 135 -11.75 18.84 8.20
N PRO A 136 -10.57 19.08 8.77
CA PRO A 136 -10.41 19.47 10.15
C PRO A 136 -11.05 20.85 10.42
N ASP A 137 -11.40 21.09 11.67
CA ASP A 137 -11.77 22.43 12.12
C ASP A 137 -10.55 23.39 12.12
N LYS A 138 -10.79 24.67 12.45
CA LYS A 138 -9.75 25.70 12.53
C LYS A 138 -8.62 25.38 13.53
N ASN A 139 -8.87 24.47 14.47
CA ASN A 139 -7.89 24.02 15.46
C ASN A 139 -7.18 22.72 15.07
N GLY A 140 -7.45 22.20 13.87
CA GLY A 140 -6.89 20.96 13.37
C GLY A 140 -7.57 19.69 13.89
N ASN A 141 -8.74 19.79 14.51
CA ASN A 141 -9.46 18.62 15.02
C ASN A 141 -10.28 18.00 13.90
N ALA A 142 -10.12 16.70 13.75
CA ALA A 142 -10.91 15.83 12.85
C ALA A 142 -11.36 14.60 13.62
N ALA A 143 -12.51 14.08 13.29
CA ALA A 143 -13.00 12.82 13.86
C ALA A 143 -13.28 11.82 12.75
N VAL A 144 -12.76 10.61 12.90
CA VAL A 144 -13.03 9.52 11.98
C VAL A 144 -14.42 8.97 12.26
N ASP A 145 -15.29 9.06 11.26
CA ASP A 145 -16.66 8.58 11.35
C ASP A 145 -16.73 7.07 11.12
N ASN A 146 -17.32 6.35 12.06
CA ASN A 146 -17.42 4.89 12.02
C ASN A 146 -18.22 4.38 10.80
N SER A 147 -19.26 5.07 10.39
CA SER A 147 -20.08 4.67 9.23
C SER A 147 -19.32 4.84 7.91
N SER A 148 -18.48 5.86 7.81
CA SER A 148 -17.60 6.07 6.65
C SER A 148 -16.53 4.99 6.58
N VAL A 149 -15.94 4.59 7.70
CA VAL A 149 -14.97 3.47 7.78
C VAL A 149 -15.66 2.16 7.41
N GLN A 150 -16.87 1.88 7.92
CA GLN A 150 -17.63 0.68 7.52
C GLN A 150 -17.87 0.64 6.01
N SER A 151 -18.28 1.77 5.43
CA SER A 151 -18.52 1.86 3.97
C SER A 151 -17.22 1.61 3.16
N ALA A 152 -16.08 2.11 3.64
CA ALA A 152 -14.79 1.86 3.01
C ALA A 152 -14.37 0.38 3.11
N ILE A 153 -14.61 -0.27 4.26
CA ILE A 153 -14.39 -1.70 4.46
C ILE A 153 -15.25 -2.52 3.50
N ASP A 154 -16.55 -2.21 3.42
CA ASP A 154 -17.50 -2.94 2.55
C ASP A 154 -17.10 -2.81 1.08
N LYS A 155 -16.69 -1.61 0.67
CA LYS A 155 -16.18 -1.37 -0.67
C LYS A 155 -14.90 -2.18 -0.94
N ALA A 156 -13.92 -2.15 -0.03
CA ALA A 156 -12.70 -2.92 -0.18
C ALA A 156 -12.97 -4.43 -0.30
N LYS A 157 -13.90 -4.97 0.52
CA LYS A 157 -14.34 -6.37 0.45
C LYS A 157 -15.02 -6.71 -0.88
N GLN A 158 -15.89 -5.82 -1.37
CA GLN A 158 -16.55 -5.99 -2.67
C GLN A 158 -15.51 -5.98 -3.81
N ASP A 159 -14.59 -5.02 -3.78
CA ASP A 159 -13.53 -4.91 -4.79
C ASP A 159 -12.58 -6.12 -4.71
N ALA A 160 -12.20 -6.58 -3.50
CA ALA A 160 -11.42 -7.78 -3.29
C ALA A 160 -12.13 -9.03 -3.86
N LYS A 161 -13.43 -9.17 -3.59
CA LYS A 161 -14.23 -10.28 -4.11
C LYS A 161 -14.35 -10.21 -5.63
N LYS A 162 -14.61 -9.03 -6.19
CA LYS A 162 -14.72 -8.81 -7.65
C LYS A 162 -13.41 -9.14 -8.36
N ASN A 163 -12.28 -8.84 -7.73
CA ASN A 163 -10.95 -9.01 -8.30
C ASN A 163 -10.31 -10.36 -7.93
N GLY A 164 -11.00 -11.22 -7.15
CA GLY A 164 -10.46 -12.51 -6.71
C GLY A 164 -9.24 -12.41 -5.79
N THR A 165 -9.13 -11.31 -5.02
CA THR A 165 -7.97 -10.99 -4.17
C THR A 165 -8.32 -10.95 -2.68
N THR A 166 -9.31 -11.74 -2.26
CA THR A 166 -9.78 -11.77 -0.87
C THR A 166 -8.71 -12.20 0.12
N GLU A 167 -7.78 -13.05 -0.28
CA GLU A 167 -6.62 -13.52 0.50
C GLU A 167 -5.62 -12.40 0.81
N ASN A 168 -5.57 -11.36 0.00
CA ASN A 168 -4.70 -10.21 0.26
C ASN A 168 -5.14 -9.41 1.48
N GLY A 169 -6.39 -9.62 1.93
CA GLY A 169 -7.01 -8.82 2.97
C GLY A 169 -7.37 -7.42 2.49
N ILE A 170 -7.81 -6.60 3.41
CA ILE A 170 -8.26 -5.23 3.13
C ILE A 170 -7.45 -4.19 3.88
N ALA A 171 -7.39 -3.00 3.31
CA ALA A 171 -6.88 -1.79 3.95
C ALA A 171 -7.95 -0.69 3.91
N VAL A 172 -7.82 0.27 4.82
CA VAL A 172 -8.69 1.46 4.85
C VAL A 172 -7.82 2.71 4.91
N THR A 173 -8.10 3.67 4.05
CA THR A 173 -7.47 4.99 4.07
C THR A 173 -8.48 6.06 4.43
N VAL A 174 -8.09 6.92 5.36
CA VAL A 174 -8.85 8.10 5.79
C VAL A 174 -8.07 9.34 5.36
N PRO A 175 -8.46 9.99 4.26
CA PRO A 175 -7.85 11.25 3.85
C PRO A 175 -8.31 12.39 4.78
N ILE A 176 -7.37 13.22 5.19
CA ILE A 176 -7.58 14.45 5.93
C ILE A 176 -7.11 15.61 5.05
N THR A 177 -8.01 16.51 4.69
CA THR A 177 -7.63 17.72 3.93
C THR A 177 -7.19 18.81 4.87
N SER A 178 -6.04 19.45 4.63
CA SER A 178 -5.56 20.54 5.45
C SER A 178 -6.02 21.91 4.91
N ALA A 179 -6.30 22.84 5.81
CA ALA A 179 -6.42 24.25 5.42
C ALA A 179 -5.04 24.87 5.18
N ALA A 180 -4.97 25.87 4.32
CA ALA A 180 -3.71 26.56 4.05
C ALA A 180 -3.10 27.10 5.35
N GLY A 181 -1.83 26.74 5.62
CA GLY A 181 -1.11 27.16 6.81
C GLY A 181 -1.41 26.36 8.08
N GLN A 182 -2.20 25.30 8.01
CA GLN A 182 -2.47 24.43 9.15
C GLN A 182 -1.23 23.58 9.49
N THR A 183 -0.79 23.64 10.75
CA THR A 183 0.45 23.02 11.21
C THR A 183 0.24 21.94 12.28
N SER A 184 -0.98 21.84 12.80
CA SER A 184 -1.33 20.88 13.85
C SER A 184 -2.60 20.13 13.49
N PHE A 185 -2.60 18.81 13.74
CA PHE A 185 -3.73 17.93 13.47
C PHE A 185 -3.97 17.02 14.65
N ASN A 186 -5.23 16.90 15.06
CA ASN A 186 -5.69 15.98 16.10
C ASN A 186 -6.80 15.12 15.49
N VAL A 187 -6.45 13.92 15.06
CA VAL A 187 -7.40 13.00 14.42
C VAL A 187 -7.90 12.02 15.47
N THR A 188 -9.16 12.19 15.88
CA THR A 188 -9.81 11.30 16.83
C THR A 188 -10.30 10.02 16.12
N ILE A 189 -9.85 8.89 16.59
CA ILE A 189 -10.32 7.55 16.21
C ILE A 189 -11.11 7.02 17.41
N LYS A 190 -12.41 6.85 17.22
CA LYS A 190 -13.29 6.39 18.30
C LYS A 190 -13.03 4.92 18.63
N ALA A 191 -13.27 4.52 19.88
CA ALA A 191 -13.21 3.14 20.32
C ALA A 191 -13.98 2.19 19.40
N GLN A 192 -15.21 2.54 19.03
CA GLN A 192 -16.04 1.76 18.11
C GLN A 192 -15.40 1.58 16.72
N THR A 193 -14.59 2.54 16.27
CA THR A 193 -13.87 2.46 15.01
C THR A 193 -12.66 1.53 15.14
N LEU A 194 -11.96 1.53 16.26
CA LEU A 194 -10.89 0.58 16.56
C LEU A 194 -11.44 -0.85 16.61
N ASP A 195 -12.50 -1.08 17.40
CA ASP A 195 -13.19 -2.37 17.48
C ASP A 195 -13.58 -2.87 16.08
N LEU A 196 -14.13 -1.98 15.25
CA LEU A 196 -14.53 -2.30 13.88
C LEU A 196 -13.35 -2.73 13.02
N LEU A 197 -12.26 -1.96 13.02
CA LEU A 197 -11.04 -2.26 12.23
C LEU A 197 -10.44 -3.60 12.65
N VAL A 198 -10.39 -3.90 13.95
CA VAL A 198 -9.88 -5.17 14.49
C VAL A 198 -10.81 -6.32 14.15
N LYS A 199 -12.11 -6.19 14.36
CA LYS A 199 -13.14 -7.20 14.06
C LYS A 199 -13.16 -7.58 12.58
N GLU A 200 -13.02 -6.60 11.70
CA GLU A 200 -13.04 -6.79 10.26
C GLU A 200 -11.67 -7.21 9.68
N ASN A 201 -10.67 -7.44 10.56
CA ASN A 201 -9.31 -7.84 10.20
C ASN A 201 -8.67 -6.92 9.15
N VAL A 202 -8.84 -5.60 9.32
CA VAL A 202 -8.21 -4.60 8.45
C VAL A 202 -6.70 -4.69 8.59
N ARG A 203 -6.00 -5.13 7.53
CA ARG A 203 -4.55 -5.35 7.54
C ARG A 203 -3.75 -4.08 7.71
N GLN A 204 -4.28 -2.98 7.19
CA GLN A 204 -3.66 -1.66 7.28
C GLN A 204 -4.72 -0.57 7.36
N PHE A 205 -4.59 0.28 8.36
CA PHE A 205 -5.36 1.51 8.51
C PHE A 205 -4.44 2.71 8.32
N THR A 206 -4.78 3.60 7.40
CA THR A 206 -3.96 4.75 7.04
C THR A 206 -4.71 6.04 7.32
N VAL A 207 -4.10 6.94 8.07
CA VAL A 207 -4.53 8.34 8.16
C VAL A 207 -3.59 9.15 7.29
N ALA A 208 -4.09 9.72 6.20
CA ALA A 208 -3.32 10.49 5.23
C ALA A 208 -3.71 11.97 5.30
N ILE A 209 -2.81 12.81 5.78
CA ILE A 209 -3.03 14.27 5.89
C ILE A 209 -2.45 14.92 4.64
N ASP A 210 -3.29 15.14 3.64
CA ASP A 210 -2.90 15.65 2.31
C ASP A 210 -1.57 15.03 1.81
N HIS A 211 -0.62 15.89 1.39
CA HIS A 211 0.73 15.51 1.01
C HIS A 211 1.75 15.69 2.15
N LEU A 212 1.27 15.91 3.37
CA LEU A 212 2.12 16.30 4.50
C LEU A 212 2.65 15.08 5.25
N VAL A 213 1.76 14.20 5.70
CA VAL A 213 2.13 13.01 6.46
C VAL A 213 1.09 11.90 6.29
N SER A 214 1.56 10.66 6.15
CA SER A 214 0.73 9.46 6.20
C SER A 214 1.16 8.56 7.34
N VAL A 215 0.22 8.18 8.19
CA VAL A 215 0.45 7.26 9.30
C VAL A 215 -0.23 5.94 8.98
N ASN A 216 0.57 4.90 8.81
CA ASN A 216 0.10 3.54 8.52
C ASN A 216 0.14 2.71 9.80
N ILE A 217 -1.00 2.14 10.17
CA ILE A 217 -1.18 1.31 11.37
C ILE A 217 -1.55 -0.10 10.91
N GLY A 218 -0.69 -1.07 11.16
CA GLY A 218 -0.94 -2.47 10.82
C GLY A 218 -1.89 -3.15 11.81
N LEU A 219 -2.48 -4.28 11.42
CA LEU A 219 -3.48 -5.01 12.22
C LEU A 219 -3.00 -5.35 13.63
N ASP A 220 -1.76 -5.77 13.79
CA ASP A 220 -1.26 -6.13 15.13
C ASP A 220 -1.12 -4.89 16.03
N THR A 221 -0.75 -3.76 15.47
CA THR A 221 -0.74 -2.48 16.18
C THR A 221 -2.17 -2.02 16.50
N LEU A 222 -3.14 -2.18 15.57
CA LEU A 222 -4.55 -1.89 15.83
C LEU A 222 -5.08 -2.69 17.02
N LYS A 223 -4.78 -4.00 17.10
CA LYS A 223 -5.17 -4.85 18.23
C LYS A 223 -4.55 -4.39 19.55
N GLN A 224 -3.28 -3.96 19.52
CA GLN A 224 -2.61 -3.42 20.72
C GLN A 224 -3.22 -2.09 21.15
N LEU A 225 -3.53 -1.20 20.21
CA LEU A 225 -4.17 0.08 20.50
C LEU A 225 -5.57 -0.11 21.07
N ASP A 226 -6.36 -1.01 20.49
CA ASP A 226 -7.68 -1.37 20.96
C ASP A 226 -7.65 -1.89 22.39
N ALA A 227 -6.79 -2.86 22.68
CA ALA A 227 -6.60 -3.39 24.02
C ALA A 227 -6.10 -2.33 25.02
N ALA A 228 -5.18 -1.45 24.60
CA ALA A 228 -4.59 -0.42 25.47
C ALA A 228 -5.54 0.75 25.72
N SER A 229 -6.46 1.03 24.78
CA SER A 229 -7.46 2.10 24.93
C SER A 229 -8.53 1.75 25.99
N ALA A 230 -8.66 0.46 26.35
CA ALA A 230 -9.65 -0.02 27.32
C ALA A 230 -11.09 0.48 27.00
N GLY A 231 -11.44 0.60 25.72
CA GLY A 231 -12.73 1.11 25.27
C GLY A 231 -12.81 2.65 25.19
N GLY A 232 -11.69 3.35 25.37
CA GLY A 232 -11.56 4.80 25.15
C GLY A 232 -11.21 5.15 23.72
N ASP A 233 -11.44 6.41 23.35
CA ASP A 233 -11.02 6.95 22.07
C ASP A 233 -9.51 7.17 22.05
N ILE A 234 -8.90 7.18 20.87
CA ILE A 234 -7.50 7.57 20.69
C ILE A 234 -7.40 8.81 19.79
N ILE A 235 -6.42 9.65 20.05
CA ILE A 235 -6.10 10.80 19.21
C ILE A 235 -4.73 10.58 18.59
N LEU A 236 -4.66 10.55 17.25
CA LEU A 236 -3.43 10.70 16.50
C LEU A 236 -3.14 12.19 16.36
N ARG A 237 -2.04 12.63 16.94
CA ARG A 237 -1.56 14.02 16.80
C ARG A 237 -0.42 14.08 15.83
N ALA A 238 -0.45 15.07 14.95
CA ALA A 238 0.63 15.41 14.05
C ALA A 238 0.88 16.91 14.15
N ASN A 239 2.01 17.29 14.73
CA ASN A 239 2.37 18.71 14.91
C ASN A 239 3.63 19.01 14.10
N LYS A 240 3.58 20.05 13.28
CA LYS A 240 4.75 20.53 12.55
C LYS A 240 5.83 20.99 13.53
N VAL A 241 7.03 20.54 13.29
CA VAL A 241 8.20 20.94 14.08
C VAL A 241 8.87 22.14 13.42
N ASP A 242 8.84 23.29 14.07
CA ASP A 242 9.41 24.54 13.52
C ASP A 242 10.94 24.57 13.58
N ALA A 243 11.53 23.86 14.54
CA ALA A 243 12.99 23.79 14.70
C ALA A 243 13.45 22.38 15.10
N LEU A 244 14.19 21.75 14.21
CA LEU A 244 14.89 20.52 14.55
C LEU A 244 16.09 20.82 15.45
N ARG A 245 16.29 20.00 16.48
CA ARG A 245 17.39 20.15 17.44
C ARG A 245 18.73 19.70 16.89
N SER A 246 18.73 18.72 15.99
CA SER A 246 19.95 18.16 15.39
C SER A 246 20.27 18.83 14.06
N THR A 247 21.54 19.14 13.87
CA THR A 247 22.06 19.69 12.60
C THR A 247 21.97 18.63 11.50
N GLU A 248 22.25 17.37 11.83
CA GLU A 248 22.18 16.25 10.91
C GLU A 248 20.73 16.03 10.43
N ALA A 249 19.75 16.14 11.35
CA ALA A 249 18.34 16.07 10.99
C ALA A 249 17.92 17.21 10.06
N LYS A 250 18.41 18.44 10.28
CA LYS A 250 18.15 19.58 9.39
C LYS A 250 18.68 19.35 7.99
N VAL A 251 19.89 18.79 7.88
CA VAL A 251 20.48 18.44 6.60
C VAL A 251 19.69 17.31 5.92
N ALA A 252 19.27 16.31 6.66
CA ALA A 252 18.55 15.14 6.11
C ALA A 252 17.17 15.47 5.55
N ILE A 253 16.44 16.42 6.16
CA ILE A 253 15.09 16.80 5.70
C ILE A 253 15.07 18.00 4.78
N GLU A 254 16.17 18.78 4.74
CA GLU A 254 16.30 19.99 3.94
C GLU A 254 15.16 21.00 4.18
N THR A 255 14.32 21.20 3.16
CA THR A 255 13.14 22.10 3.20
C THR A 255 11.84 21.37 3.50
N ARG A 256 11.88 20.02 3.66
CA ARG A 256 10.67 19.23 3.93
C ARG A 256 10.17 19.53 5.34
N PRO A 257 8.84 19.58 5.54
CA PRO A 257 8.29 19.76 6.88
C PRO A 257 8.54 18.50 7.71
N ALA A 258 8.97 18.68 8.96
CA ALA A 258 9.00 17.62 9.96
C ALA A 258 7.74 17.66 10.81
N TYR A 259 7.25 16.50 11.21
CA TYR A 259 6.11 16.37 12.10
C TYR A 259 6.48 15.52 13.32
N ASP A 260 6.07 15.98 14.49
CA ASP A 260 6.04 15.19 15.70
C ASP A 260 4.71 14.42 15.74
N LEU A 261 4.80 13.09 15.83
CA LEU A 261 3.65 12.19 15.84
C LEU A 261 3.50 11.58 17.23
N SER A 262 2.29 11.63 17.75
CA SER A 262 1.96 10.97 19.02
C SER A 262 0.54 10.38 19.00
N LEU A 263 0.35 9.31 19.79
CA LEU A 263 -0.94 8.73 20.08
C LEU A 263 -1.30 8.99 21.53
N VAL A 264 -2.49 9.47 21.77
CA VAL A 264 -3.01 9.80 23.11
C VAL A 264 -4.31 9.03 23.32
N TYR A 265 -4.40 8.34 24.45
CA TYR A 265 -5.63 7.68 24.92
C TYR A 265 -6.48 8.68 25.69
N LEU A 266 -7.81 8.64 25.48
CA LEU A 266 -8.80 9.45 26.18
C LEU A 266 -9.55 8.66 27.24
#